data_4d7392ab0e5b9d87fb648f1b1cfd2016
#
_entry.id   4d7392ab0e5b9d87fb648f1b1cfd2016
#
_cell.length_a   1.000
_cell.length_b   1.000
_cell.length_c   1.000
_cell.angle_alpha   90.00
_cell.angle_beta   90.00
_cell.angle_gamma   90.00
#
_symmetry.space_group_name_H-M   'P 1'
#
loop_
_entity.id
_entity.type
_entity.pdbx_description
1 polymer ?
#
loop_
_entity_poly.entity_id
_entity_poly.type
_entity_poly.pdbx_seq_one_letter_code
_entity_poly.pdbx_strand_id
1 'polypeptide(L)'
;MSIIIDIHARQIFDSRGNPTVEVDVVTENGFVGRAAVPSGASTGEHEAVELRDGGDAYMGKGVSKAIQNVNGVISQTLLGVSVFEQTQIDQIMIDLDGTPNKSKLGANAILGVSLAAAKAAANELGLPLYRYIGGVSANTLPVPMMNIINGGSHSDAPIAFQEFMVMPVKATSFSQAMRMGSEIFHNLKKVLHDRGLSTAVGDEGGFAPTLDGTEDALDTIKKAVENAGYSFGDQIMVALDCAAAEFFVDGKYDYKKFEGDTGVIRTSKEQADYLAHLAENYPIISIEDGMDENDWEGWKYLTQKIGHKVQLVGDDLFVTNVERLSRGIEQDTANSILIKVNQIGTLTETIAAVNMAHNAGYTSVMSHRSGETEDYTIADLAVALNCGQIKTGSASRSDRMAKYNQLLRIEEQLEAVAYFPGKKAFKI
;
A
#
# COMPACT_ATOMS: atom_id res chain seq x y z
N MET A 1 -14.12 -26.39 18.94
CA MET A 1 -13.01 -25.49 18.48
C MET A 1 -12.47 -26.14 17.23
N SER A 2 -12.31 -25.41 16.15
CA SER A 2 -11.73 -25.97 14.92
C SER A 2 -10.23 -25.80 14.91
N ILE A 3 -9.51 -26.86 14.60
CA ILE A 3 -8.04 -26.87 14.55
C ILE A 3 -7.53 -26.90 13.11
N ILE A 4 -6.31 -26.45 12.92
CA ILE A 4 -5.58 -26.56 11.66
C ILE A 4 -5.15 -28.02 11.49
N ILE A 5 -5.50 -28.64 10.35
CA ILE A 5 -5.13 -30.02 10.02
C ILE A 5 -4.17 -30.12 8.85
N ASP A 6 -4.06 -29.07 8.02
CA ASP A 6 -3.11 -29.02 6.93
C ASP A 6 -2.73 -27.58 6.58
N ILE A 7 -1.47 -27.37 6.20
CA ILE A 7 -0.94 -26.12 5.65
C ILE A 7 -0.08 -26.47 4.44
N HIS A 8 -0.43 -25.91 3.28
CA HIS A 8 0.27 -26.17 2.04
C HIS A 8 0.61 -24.87 1.30
N ALA A 9 1.89 -24.69 0.99
CA ALA A 9 2.37 -23.58 0.16
C ALA A 9 2.79 -24.05 -1.22
N ARG A 10 2.60 -23.17 -2.20
CA ARG A 10 3.04 -23.32 -3.59
C ARG A 10 3.59 -22.02 -4.14
N GLN A 11 4.36 -22.16 -5.22
CA GLN A 11 4.77 -21.03 -6.03
C GLN A 11 3.65 -20.64 -6.99
N ILE A 12 3.39 -19.34 -7.06
CA ILE A 12 2.62 -18.70 -8.13
C ILE A 12 3.43 -17.56 -8.71
N PHE A 13 2.88 -16.78 -9.63
CA PHE A 13 3.54 -15.61 -10.19
C PHE A 13 2.80 -14.31 -9.81
N ASP A 14 3.56 -13.27 -9.55
CA ASP A 14 3.05 -11.92 -9.33
C ASP A 14 2.76 -11.18 -10.66
N SER A 15 2.23 -9.98 -10.57
CA SER A 15 1.88 -9.12 -11.72
C SER A 15 3.07 -8.69 -12.58
N ARG A 16 4.29 -8.88 -12.10
CA ARG A 16 5.54 -8.64 -12.82
C ARG A 16 6.16 -9.91 -13.40
N GLY A 17 5.50 -11.07 -13.23
CA GLY A 17 6.01 -12.38 -13.66
C GLY A 17 7.12 -12.93 -12.78
N ASN A 18 7.30 -12.42 -11.56
CA ASN A 18 8.22 -12.99 -10.58
C ASN A 18 7.51 -14.02 -9.70
N PRO A 19 8.23 -15.08 -9.25
CA PRO A 19 7.69 -16.03 -8.29
C PRO A 19 7.26 -15.36 -6.99
N THR A 20 6.13 -15.81 -6.43
CA THR A 20 5.70 -15.48 -5.07
C THR A 20 5.04 -16.68 -4.40
N VAL A 21 4.72 -16.55 -3.10
CA VAL A 21 4.19 -17.62 -2.26
C VAL A 21 2.66 -17.51 -2.20
N GLU A 22 1.97 -18.64 -2.39
CA GLU A 22 0.56 -18.81 -2.07
C GLU A 22 0.42 -19.93 -1.04
N VAL A 23 -0.42 -19.73 -0.03
CA VAL A 23 -0.62 -20.67 1.08
C VAL A 23 -2.11 -21.03 1.21
N ASP A 24 -2.39 -22.32 1.39
CA ASP A 24 -3.68 -22.86 1.85
C ASP A 24 -3.53 -23.30 3.30
N VAL A 25 -4.51 -22.93 4.14
CA VAL A 25 -4.72 -23.47 5.49
C VAL A 25 -6.05 -24.19 5.50
N VAL A 26 -6.07 -25.44 5.98
CA VAL A 26 -7.26 -26.31 6.04
C VAL A 26 -7.61 -26.60 7.49
N THR A 27 -8.88 -26.44 7.83
CA THR A 27 -9.42 -26.76 9.17
C THR A 27 -9.98 -28.16 9.23
N GLU A 28 -10.15 -28.71 10.44
CA GLU A 28 -10.74 -30.07 10.65
C GLU A 28 -12.14 -30.23 10.07
N ASN A 29 -12.90 -29.15 9.94
CA ASN A 29 -14.22 -29.15 9.33
C ASN A 29 -14.19 -28.97 7.80
N GLY A 30 -13.00 -28.94 7.18
CA GLY A 30 -12.82 -28.90 5.74
C GLY A 30 -12.88 -27.49 5.13
N PHE A 31 -12.91 -26.44 5.94
CA PHE A 31 -12.80 -25.05 5.41
C PHE A 31 -11.38 -24.75 5.04
N VAL A 32 -11.23 -24.00 3.94
CA VAL A 32 -9.93 -23.62 3.38
C VAL A 32 -9.84 -22.11 3.33
N GLY A 33 -8.71 -21.57 3.83
CA GLY A 33 -8.31 -20.20 3.60
C GLY A 33 -7.10 -20.17 2.66
N ARG A 34 -7.14 -19.32 1.63
CA ARG A 34 -6.04 -19.13 0.67
C ARG A 34 -5.57 -17.71 0.66
N ALA A 35 -4.26 -17.51 0.72
CA ALA A 35 -3.65 -16.20 0.61
C ALA A 35 -2.40 -16.22 -0.26
N ALA A 36 -2.25 -15.21 -1.10
CA ALA A 36 -1.06 -14.96 -1.89
C ALA A 36 -0.32 -13.72 -1.36
N VAL A 37 1.00 -13.77 -1.36
CA VAL A 37 1.84 -12.74 -0.77
C VAL A 37 2.32 -11.76 -1.83
N PRO A 38 2.15 -10.43 -1.63
CA PRO A 38 2.69 -9.41 -2.54
C PRO A 38 4.20 -9.24 -2.37
N SER A 39 4.86 -8.60 -3.34
CA SER A 39 6.30 -8.37 -3.38
C SER A 39 6.64 -6.93 -3.78
N GLY A 40 7.54 -6.27 -3.07
CA GLY A 40 8.02 -4.93 -3.41
C GLY A 40 9.00 -4.91 -4.58
N ALA A 41 9.11 -3.76 -5.27
CA ALA A 41 10.20 -3.44 -6.20
C ALA A 41 11.32 -2.68 -5.47
N SER A 42 10.96 -1.57 -4.82
CA SER A 42 11.77 -0.89 -3.82
C SER A 42 11.41 -1.47 -2.45
N THR A 43 12.38 -1.61 -1.57
CA THR A 43 12.19 -2.10 -0.20
C THR A 43 12.90 -1.15 0.75
N GLY A 44 12.20 -0.65 1.77
CA GLY A 44 12.80 0.13 2.85
C GLY A 44 13.86 -0.69 3.60
N GLU A 45 14.90 -0.04 4.07
CA GLU A 45 16.03 -0.68 4.78
C GLU A 45 15.56 -1.52 5.99
N HIS A 46 14.45 -1.13 6.60
CA HIS A 46 13.95 -1.72 7.85
C HIS A 46 12.79 -2.69 7.67
N GLU A 47 12.42 -3.05 6.44
CA GLU A 47 11.37 -4.04 6.17
C GLU A 47 11.75 -5.45 6.66
N ALA A 48 10.75 -6.25 7.02
CA ALA A 48 10.94 -7.68 7.23
C ALA A 48 11.40 -8.37 5.94
N VAL A 49 12.24 -9.39 6.07
CA VAL A 49 12.94 -10.01 4.94
C VAL A 49 12.01 -10.87 4.10
N GLU A 50 11.82 -10.50 2.85
CA GLU A 50 11.26 -11.39 1.84
C GLU A 50 12.32 -12.43 1.46
N LEU A 51 12.09 -13.69 1.85
CA LEU A 51 13.06 -14.76 1.61
C LEU A 51 13.06 -15.17 0.14
N ARG A 52 14.19 -14.95 -0.52
CA ARG A 52 14.47 -15.35 -1.91
C ARG A 52 15.55 -16.43 -1.97
N ASP A 53 15.47 -17.28 -2.99
CA ASP A 53 16.40 -18.41 -3.12
C ASP A 53 17.83 -17.99 -3.45
N GLY A 54 17.98 -16.87 -4.18
CA GLY A 54 19.26 -16.54 -4.80
C GLY A 54 19.58 -17.46 -5.98
N GLY A 55 20.82 -17.43 -6.45
CA GLY A 55 21.29 -18.24 -7.57
C GLY A 55 20.72 -17.82 -8.92
N ASP A 56 20.77 -18.72 -9.93
CA ASP A 56 20.45 -18.37 -11.32
C ASP A 56 18.96 -18.47 -11.65
N ALA A 57 18.23 -19.40 -10.99
CA ALA A 57 16.82 -19.61 -11.26
C ALA A 57 16.01 -18.34 -10.95
N TYR A 58 15.15 -17.95 -11.89
CA TYR A 58 14.35 -16.70 -11.77
C TYR A 58 15.20 -15.46 -11.47
N MET A 59 16.46 -15.42 -11.92
CA MET A 59 17.40 -14.32 -11.63
C MET A 59 17.55 -14.06 -10.11
N GLY A 60 17.57 -15.13 -9.33
CA GLY A 60 17.68 -15.09 -7.87
C GLY A 60 16.37 -14.88 -7.11
N LYS A 61 15.24 -14.65 -7.82
CA LYS A 61 13.94 -14.31 -7.21
C LYS A 61 13.06 -15.53 -6.87
N GLY A 62 13.59 -16.76 -6.93
CA GLY A 62 12.87 -17.97 -6.53
C GLY A 62 12.38 -17.91 -5.08
N VAL A 63 11.35 -18.69 -4.72
CA VAL A 63 10.71 -18.72 -3.39
C VAL A 63 10.64 -20.13 -2.81
N SER A 64 11.45 -21.07 -3.34
CA SER A 64 11.38 -22.48 -2.91
C SER A 64 11.78 -22.67 -1.44
N LYS A 65 12.72 -21.87 -0.91
CA LYS A 65 13.08 -21.89 0.51
C LYS A 65 11.91 -21.47 1.41
N ALA A 66 11.21 -20.40 1.04
CA ALA A 66 10.02 -19.94 1.78
C ALA A 66 8.91 -21.01 1.76
N ILE A 67 8.66 -21.64 0.60
CA ILE A 67 7.70 -22.74 0.46
C ILE A 67 8.10 -23.94 1.31
N GLN A 68 9.39 -24.33 1.32
CA GLN A 68 9.90 -25.42 2.17
C GLN A 68 9.70 -25.11 3.65
N ASN A 69 9.91 -23.86 4.08
CA ASN A 69 9.69 -23.44 5.47
C ASN A 69 8.20 -23.59 5.85
N VAL A 70 7.27 -23.19 4.97
CA VAL A 70 5.83 -23.36 5.20
C VAL A 70 5.45 -24.84 5.26
N ASN A 71 5.80 -25.62 4.23
CA ASN A 71 5.41 -27.04 4.11
C ASN A 71 6.15 -27.95 5.12
N GLY A 72 7.21 -27.44 5.72
CA GLY A 72 8.02 -28.14 6.72
C GLY A 72 7.73 -27.65 8.13
N VAL A 73 8.64 -26.83 8.66
CA VAL A 73 8.67 -26.48 10.09
C VAL A 73 7.46 -25.69 10.55
N ILE A 74 6.92 -24.77 9.71
CA ILE A 74 5.74 -23.96 10.10
C ILE A 74 4.49 -24.87 10.17
N SER A 75 4.24 -25.67 9.12
CA SER A 75 3.11 -26.61 9.10
C SER A 75 3.16 -27.56 10.30
N GLN A 76 4.32 -28.22 10.53
CA GLN A 76 4.46 -29.16 11.64
C GLN A 76 4.20 -28.53 13.03
N THR A 77 4.53 -27.25 13.20
CA THR A 77 4.37 -26.54 14.48
C THR A 77 2.93 -26.09 14.71
N LEU A 78 2.20 -25.75 13.64
CA LEU A 78 0.84 -25.21 13.73
C LEU A 78 -0.27 -26.29 13.65
N LEU A 79 0.03 -27.54 13.26
CA LEU A 79 -0.96 -28.62 13.28
C LEU A 79 -1.54 -28.79 14.69
N GLY A 80 -2.90 -28.82 14.78
CA GLY A 80 -3.63 -28.93 16.03
C GLY A 80 -3.87 -27.61 16.77
N VAL A 81 -3.30 -26.49 16.31
CA VAL A 81 -3.60 -25.16 16.85
C VAL A 81 -5.01 -24.74 16.38
N SER A 82 -5.76 -24.08 17.26
CA SER A 82 -7.07 -23.53 16.90
C SER A 82 -6.92 -22.43 15.83
N VAL A 83 -7.67 -22.55 14.72
CA VAL A 83 -7.64 -21.57 13.62
C VAL A 83 -8.15 -20.17 14.04
N PHE A 84 -8.91 -20.10 15.14
CA PHE A 84 -9.47 -18.85 15.67
C PHE A 84 -8.48 -18.04 16.53
N GLU A 85 -7.35 -18.66 16.91
CA GLU A 85 -6.34 -18.02 17.76
C GLU A 85 -5.26 -17.31 16.94
N GLN A 86 -5.68 -16.29 16.13
CA GLN A 86 -4.79 -15.58 15.21
C GLN A 86 -3.52 -15.07 15.86
N THR A 87 -3.64 -14.43 17.03
CA THR A 87 -2.49 -13.87 17.75
C THR A 87 -1.53 -14.95 18.20
N GLN A 88 -2.03 -16.12 18.58
CA GLN A 88 -1.20 -17.26 18.96
C GLN A 88 -0.52 -17.88 17.74
N ILE A 89 -1.22 -18.02 16.61
CA ILE A 89 -0.65 -18.52 15.35
C ILE A 89 0.52 -17.64 14.93
N ASP A 90 0.31 -16.33 14.90
CA ASP A 90 1.32 -15.36 14.50
C ASP A 90 2.52 -15.36 15.47
N GLN A 91 2.27 -15.40 16.79
CA GLN A 91 3.32 -15.44 17.80
C GLN A 91 4.17 -16.73 17.72
N ILE A 92 3.54 -17.89 17.50
CA ILE A 92 4.27 -19.16 17.30
C ILE A 92 5.23 -19.04 16.11
N MET A 93 4.82 -18.43 14.99
CA MET A 93 5.68 -18.25 13.81
C MET A 93 6.81 -17.25 14.07
N ILE A 94 6.53 -16.16 14.78
CA ILE A 94 7.54 -15.16 15.18
C ILE A 94 8.61 -15.81 16.08
N ASP A 95 8.20 -16.58 17.09
CA ASP A 95 9.11 -17.28 18.00
C ASP A 95 9.92 -18.37 17.28
N LEU A 96 9.31 -19.05 16.29
CA LEU A 96 9.96 -20.08 15.47
C LEU A 96 11.05 -19.48 14.56
N ASP A 97 10.79 -18.29 14.02
CA ASP A 97 11.79 -17.51 13.27
C ASP A 97 12.91 -17.04 14.22
N GLY A 98 12.56 -16.37 15.30
CA GLY A 98 13.47 -15.92 16.35
C GLY A 98 14.42 -14.79 15.92
N THR A 99 14.22 -14.18 14.74
CA THR A 99 15.00 -13.03 14.27
C THR A 99 14.15 -11.75 14.24
N PRO A 100 14.74 -10.57 14.45
CA PRO A 100 13.97 -9.31 14.50
C PRO A 100 13.21 -9.00 13.23
N ASN A 101 13.74 -9.42 12.07
CA ASN A 101 13.21 -9.09 10.74
C ASN A 101 12.72 -10.31 9.94
N LYS A 102 12.44 -11.44 10.61
CA LYS A 102 11.94 -12.67 9.99
C LYS A 102 12.86 -13.27 8.91
N SER A 103 14.17 -13.07 9.05
CA SER A 103 15.16 -13.47 8.04
C SER A 103 15.40 -14.98 7.96
N LYS A 104 15.02 -15.77 8.98
CA LYS A 104 15.22 -17.21 9.00
C LYS A 104 14.16 -17.96 8.21
N LEU A 105 12.89 -17.66 8.42
CA LEU A 105 11.78 -18.32 7.74
C LEU A 105 11.31 -17.55 6.51
N GLY A 106 11.44 -16.23 6.54
CA GLY A 106 10.95 -15.31 5.54
C GLY A 106 9.60 -14.70 5.90
N ALA A 107 9.50 -13.37 5.82
CA ALA A 107 8.24 -12.67 6.03
C ALA A 107 7.16 -13.13 5.05
N ASN A 108 7.52 -13.47 3.81
CA ASN A 108 6.61 -14.02 2.81
C ASN A 108 6.04 -15.39 3.22
N ALA A 109 6.83 -16.27 3.82
CA ALA A 109 6.35 -17.55 4.34
C ALA A 109 5.36 -17.35 5.51
N ILE A 110 5.76 -16.52 6.47
CA ILE A 110 4.98 -16.24 7.68
C ILE A 110 3.66 -15.53 7.34
N LEU A 111 3.71 -14.49 6.50
CA LEU A 111 2.51 -13.74 6.10
C LEU A 111 1.51 -14.61 5.34
N GLY A 112 1.98 -15.45 4.43
CA GLY A 112 1.11 -16.35 3.68
C GLY A 112 0.27 -17.23 4.60
N VAL A 113 0.87 -17.80 5.64
CA VAL A 113 0.18 -18.62 6.64
C VAL A 113 -0.74 -17.77 7.51
N SER A 114 -0.27 -16.61 7.99
CA SER A 114 -1.06 -15.70 8.83
C SER A 114 -2.37 -15.29 8.16
N LEU A 115 -2.32 -14.84 6.91
CA LEU A 115 -3.49 -14.42 6.16
C LEU A 115 -4.40 -15.61 5.76
N ALA A 116 -3.81 -16.74 5.38
CA ALA A 116 -4.58 -17.94 5.04
C ALA A 116 -5.34 -18.50 6.26
N ALA A 117 -4.73 -18.47 7.46
CA ALA A 117 -5.39 -18.87 8.70
C ALA A 117 -6.59 -17.96 9.01
N ALA A 118 -6.44 -16.64 8.90
CA ALA A 118 -7.55 -15.71 9.10
C ALA A 118 -8.70 -15.95 8.12
N LYS A 119 -8.39 -16.23 6.85
CA LYS A 119 -9.41 -16.57 5.83
C LYS A 119 -10.09 -17.91 6.12
N ALA A 120 -9.35 -18.92 6.57
CA ALA A 120 -9.94 -20.22 6.96
C ALA A 120 -10.90 -20.05 8.13
N ALA A 121 -10.50 -19.28 9.15
CA ALA A 121 -11.34 -18.96 10.30
C ALA A 121 -12.63 -18.20 9.90
N ALA A 122 -12.50 -17.19 9.05
CA ALA A 122 -13.65 -16.44 8.53
C ALA A 122 -14.62 -17.35 7.76
N ASN A 123 -14.09 -18.19 6.86
CA ASN A 123 -14.87 -19.13 6.07
C ASN A 123 -15.61 -20.14 6.98
N GLU A 124 -14.96 -20.64 8.01
CA GLU A 124 -15.57 -21.59 8.96
C GLU A 124 -16.70 -20.96 9.76
N LEU A 125 -16.60 -19.68 10.10
CA LEU A 125 -17.68 -18.94 10.76
C LEU A 125 -18.76 -18.46 9.79
N GLY A 126 -18.60 -18.67 8.48
CA GLY A 126 -19.51 -18.14 7.46
C GLY A 126 -19.54 -16.61 7.39
N LEU A 127 -18.44 -15.96 7.78
CA LEU A 127 -18.30 -14.50 7.78
C LEU A 127 -17.39 -14.05 6.64
N PRO A 128 -17.69 -12.91 5.99
CA PRO A 128 -16.70 -12.27 5.12
C PRO A 128 -15.50 -11.80 5.96
N LEU A 129 -14.30 -11.81 5.36
CA LEU A 129 -13.05 -11.54 6.07
C LEU A 129 -13.05 -10.20 6.81
N TYR A 130 -13.54 -9.13 6.14
CA TYR A 130 -13.61 -7.81 6.79
C TYR A 130 -14.47 -7.81 8.06
N ARG A 131 -15.54 -8.60 8.08
CA ARG A 131 -16.43 -8.72 9.24
C ARG A 131 -15.81 -9.58 10.35
N TYR A 132 -15.11 -10.64 9.98
CA TYR A 132 -14.41 -11.50 10.94
C TYR A 132 -13.32 -10.72 11.69
N ILE A 133 -12.50 -9.95 10.99
CA ILE A 133 -11.39 -9.19 11.58
C ILE A 133 -11.90 -7.92 12.29
N GLY A 134 -12.77 -7.14 11.65
CA GLY A 134 -13.17 -5.81 12.13
C GLY A 134 -14.44 -5.81 13.00
N GLY A 135 -15.11 -6.95 13.11
CA GLY A 135 -16.32 -7.07 13.93
C GLY A 135 -17.48 -6.22 13.43
N VAL A 136 -18.37 -5.83 14.34
CA VAL A 136 -19.64 -5.15 14.01
C VAL A 136 -19.46 -3.72 13.51
N SER A 137 -18.33 -3.09 13.79
CA SER A 137 -18.04 -1.69 13.40
C SER A 137 -17.31 -1.54 12.07
N ALA A 138 -17.00 -2.65 11.39
CA ALA A 138 -16.33 -2.65 10.07
C ALA A 138 -17.31 -2.23 8.96
N ASN A 139 -17.43 -0.94 8.69
CA ASN A 139 -18.35 -0.40 7.70
C ASN A 139 -17.83 0.81 6.93
N THR A 140 -16.58 1.22 7.15
CA THR A 140 -15.97 2.37 6.47
C THR A 140 -15.31 1.93 5.17
N LEU A 141 -15.88 2.34 4.03
CA LEU A 141 -15.29 2.16 2.70
C LEU A 141 -14.14 3.17 2.53
N PRO A 142 -12.95 2.73 2.09
CA PRO A 142 -11.82 3.63 1.97
C PRO A 142 -11.94 4.57 0.75
N VAL A 143 -11.43 5.80 0.89
CA VAL A 143 -11.19 6.68 -0.26
C VAL A 143 -10.04 6.10 -1.09
N PRO A 144 -10.24 5.84 -2.40
CA PRO A 144 -9.18 5.30 -3.22
C PRO A 144 -8.17 6.39 -3.61
N MET A 145 -6.88 6.08 -3.44
CA MET A 145 -5.75 6.82 -3.96
C MET A 145 -5.30 6.16 -5.26
N MET A 146 -5.79 6.66 -6.40
CA MET A 146 -5.58 6.01 -7.70
C MET A 146 -4.35 6.58 -8.39
N ASN A 147 -3.27 5.80 -8.47
CA ASN A 147 -2.05 6.17 -9.18
C ASN A 147 -2.31 6.23 -10.69
N ILE A 148 -2.37 7.43 -11.29
CA ILE A 148 -2.70 7.62 -12.71
C ILE A 148 -1.52 8.06 -13.57
N ILE A 149 -0.45 8.64 -12.98
CA ILE A 149 0.82 8.95 -13.64
C ILE A 149 1.97 8.43 -12.79
N ASN A 150 2.91 7.72 -13.42
CA ASN A 150 4.13 7.21 -12.82
C ASN A 150 5.34 8.03 -13.24
N GLY A 151 6.27 8.20 -12.31
CA GLY A 151 7.61 8.74 -12.53
C GLY A 151 8.63 7.95 -11.70
N GLY A 152 9.73 8.57 -11.30
CA GLY A 152 10.78 7.94 -10.49
C GLY A 152 11.23 6.60 -11.03
N SER A 153 11.44 5.64 -10.16
CA SER A 153 11.83 4.27 -10.52
C SER A 153 10.72 3.46 -11.23
N HIS A 154 9.50 3.97 -11.31
CA HIS A 154 8.36 3.33 -11.98
C HIS A 154 8.18 3.75 -13.45
N SER A 155 9.05 4.63 -13.99
CA SER A 155 8.96 5.17 -15.34
C SER A 155 10.32 5.61 -15.85
N ASP A 156 10.50 5.62 -17.18
CA ASP A 156 11.64 6.24 -17.85
C ASP A 156 11.45 7.77 -18.06
N ALA A 157 10.37 8.34 -17.54
CA ALA A 157 10.08 9.76 -17.65
C ALA A 157 11.03 10.60 -16.77
N PRO A 158 11.40 11.83 -17.20
CA PRO A 158 12.27 12.71 -16.42
C PRO A 158 11.48 13.39 -15.29
N ILE A 159 10.90 12.62 -14.40
CA ILE A 159 10.11 13.05 -13.24
C ILE A 159 10.67 12.34 -12.02
N ALA A 160 11.07 13.10 -10.99
CA ALA A 160 11.66 12.50 -9.78
C ALA A 160 10.62 11.80 -8.89
N PHE A 161 9.39 12.33 -8.77
CA PHE A 161 8.35 11.72 -7.93
C PHE A 161 7.77 10.47 -8.59
N GLN A 162 7.56 9.44 -7.75
CA GLN A 162 7.22 8.11 -8.20
C GLN A 162 5.76 7.96 -8.64
N GLU A 163 4.81 8.58 -7.90
CA GLU A 163 3.40 8.42 -8.17
C GLU A 163 2.61 9.72 -8.00
N PHE A 164 1.68 9.92 -8.94
CA PHE A 164 0.69 10.99 -8.91
C PHE A 164 -0.71 10.36 -8.87
N MET A 165 -1.41 10.57 -7.77
CA MET A 165 -2.69 9.91 -7.50
C MET A 165 -3.85 10.91 -7.50
N VAL A 166 -4.99 10.49 -8.03
CA VAL A 166 -6.27 11.22 -7.89
C VAL A 166 -7.11 10.61 -6.78
N MET A 167 -7.77 11.49 -6.03
CA MET A 167 -8.60 11.12 -4.88
C MET A 167 -10.00 11.73 -4.99
N PRO A 168 -11.05 10.93 -5.24
CA PRO A 168 -12.44 11.40 -5.33
C PRO A 168 -13.05 11.69 -3.96
N VAL A 169 -12.63 12.78 -3.30
CA VAL A 169 -12.97 13.08 -1.90
C VAL A 169 -14.40 13.58 -1.67
N LYS A 170 -15.13 13.99 -2.73
CA LYS A 170 -16.54 14.36 -2.66
C LYS A 170 -17.50 13.32 -3.22
N ALA A 171 -17.02 12.14 -3.56
CA ALA A 171 -17.90 11.03 -3.84
C ALA A 171 -18.77 10.72 -2.60
N THR A 172 -19.99 10.26 -2.83
CA THR A 172 -20.96 9.91 -1.77
C THR A 172 -21.01 8.42 -1.48
N SER A 173 -20.32 7.62 -2.31
CA SER A 173 -20.20 6.17 -2.20
C SER A 173 -18.86 5.70 -2.80
N PHE A 174 -18.45 4.50 -2.49
CA PHE A 174 -17.25 3.92 -3.08
C PHE A 174 -17.46 3.69 -4.60
N SER A 175 -18.63 3.20 -4.99
CA SER A 175 -18.99 3.01 -6.40
C SER A 175 -18.94 4.32 -7.20
N GLN A 176 -19.38 5.44 -6.61
CA GLN A 176 -19.23 6.75 -7.23
C GLN A 176 -17.76 7.17 -7.34
N ALA A 177 -16.96 6.93 -6.31
CA ALA A 177 -15.52 7.22 -6.35
C ALA A 177 -14.82 6.45 -7.48
N MET A 178 -15.15 5.17 -7.65
CA MET A 178 -14.63 4.33 -8.74
C MET A 178 -15.05 4.85 -10.12
N ARG A 179 -16.30 5.28 -10.27
CA ARG A 179 -16.77 5.90 -11.51
C ARG A 179 -15.95 7.15 -11.85
N MET A 180 -15.79 8.07 -10.87
CA MET A 180 -15.03 9.30 -11.06
C MET A 180 -13.58 9.01 -11.46
N GLY A 181 -12.91 8.06 -10.77
CA GLY A 181 -11.54 7.64 -11.09
C GLY A 181 -11.42 7.05 -12.49
N SER A 182 -12.35 6.18 -12.89
CA SER A 182 -12.38 5.59 -14.24
C SER A 182 -12.58 6.64 -15.34
N GLU A 183 -13.51 7.56 -15.15
CA GLU A 183 -13.77 8.65 -16.11
C GLU A 183 -12.54 9.57 -16.26
N ILE A 184 -11.85 9.89 -15.17
CA ILE A 184 -10.59 10.66 -15.19
C ILE A 184 -9.49 9.88 -15.89
N PHE A 185 -9.31 8.59 -15.58
CA PHE A 185 -8.31 7.74 -16.22
C PHE A 185 -8.46 7.71 -17.75
N HIS A 186 -9.67 7.54 -18.26
CA HIS A 186 -9.93 7.55 -19.70
C HIS A 186 -9.75 8.92 -20.34
N ASN A 187 -10.11 10.01 -19.63
CA ASN A 187 -9.84 11.37 -20.10
C ASN A 187 -8.33 11.68 -20.10
N LEU A 188 -7.58 11.20 -19.10
CA LEU A 188 -6.12 11.34 -19.08
C LEU A 188 -5.49 10.62 -20.27
N LYS A 189 -5.94 9.40 -20.60
CA LYS A 189 -5.49 8.70 -21.80
C LYS A 189 -5.65 9.54 -23.06
N LYS A 190 -6.82 10.22 -23.20
CA LYS A 190 -7.07 11.11 -24.32
C LYS A 190 -6.15 12.34 -24.32
N VAL A 191 -5.97 13.00 -23.16
CA VAL A 191 -5.07 14.16 -23.03
C VAL A 191 -3.64 13.80 -23.44
N LEU A 192 -3.13 12.65 -22.98
CA LEU A 192 -1.80 12.17 -23.36
C LEU A 192 -1.68 11.87 -24.85
N HIS A 193 -2.68 11.18 -25.42
CA HIS A 193 -2.73 10.87 -26.84
C HIS A 193 -2.74 12.16 -27.69
N ASP A 194 -3.56 13.15 -27.34
CA ASP A 194 -3.66 14.42 -28.05
C ASP A 194 -2.36 15.25 -27.98
N ARG A 195 -1.53 15.02 -26.95
CA ARG A 195 -0.17 15.56 -26.82
C ARG A 195 0.91 14.72 -27.54
N GLY A 196 0.54 13.60 -28.17
CA GLY A 196 1.48 12.68 -28.80
C GLY A 196 2.33 11.88 -27.81
N LEU A 197 1.92 11.78 -26.55
CA LEU A 197 2.64 11.09 -25.48
C LEU A 197 2.20 9.62 -25.35
N SER A 198 3.04 8.79 -24.74
CA SER A 198 2.75 7.38 -24.48
C SER A 198 1.51 7.20 -23.60
N THR A 199 0.67 6.24 -23.96
CA THR A 199 -0.46 5.76 -23.13
C THR A 199 -0.24 4.33 -22.64
N ALA A 200 1.00 3.86 -22.67
CA ALA A 200 1.40 2.61 -22.01
C ALA A 200 1.30 2.77 -20.48
N VAL A 201 0.95 1.69 -19.81
CA VAL A 201 0.81 1.68 -18.35
C VAL A 201 1.98 0.97 -17.70
N GLY A 202 2.38 1.48 -16.53
CA GLY A 202 3.39 0.86 -15.68
C GLY A 202 2.86 -0.30 -14.84
N ASP A 203 3.67 -0.77 -13.92
CA ASP A 203 3.40 -1.93 -13.06
C ASP A 203 2.13 -1.77 -12.22
N GLU A 204 1.77 -0.56 -11.85
CA GLU A 204 0.60 -0.25 -11.02
C GLU A 204 -0.61 0.22 -11.81
N GLY A 205 -0.55 0.16 -13.14
CA GLY A 205 -1.66 0.46 -14.03
C GLY A 205 -1.84 1.94 -14.38
N GLY A 206 -1.05 2.86 -13.81
CA GLY A 206 -0.96 4.27 -14.20
C GLY A 206 -0.17 4.46 -15.49
N PHE A 207 -0.39 5.58 -16.20
CA PHE A 207 0.38 5.90 -17.40
C PHE A 207 1.82 6.28 -17.07
N ALA A 208 2.73 6.01 -17.98
CA ALA A 208 4.15 6.37 -17.89
C ALA A 208 4.57 7.25 -19.09
N PRO A 209 4.03 8.48 -19.22
CA PRO A 209 4.37 9.38 -20.31
C PRO A 209 5.65 10.16 -20.00
N THR A 210 6.40 10.55 -21.04
CA THR A 210 7.52 11.47 -20.91
C THR A 210 6.98 12.90 -20.79
N LEU A 211 6.78 13.36 -19.56
CA LEU A 211 6.35 14.73 -19.22
C LEU A 211 7.55 15.57 -18.76
N ASP A 212 7.39 16.89 -18.75
CA ASP A 212 8.46 17.85 -18.46
C ASP A 212 8.58 18.17 -16.95
N GLY A 213 8.44 17.13 -16.08
CA GLY A 213 8.59 17.27 -14.63
C GLY A 213 7.28 17.22 -13.86
N THR A 214 7.38 17.51 -12.56
CA THR A 214 6.30 17.38 -11.57
C THR A 214 5.10 18.28 -11.89
N GLU A 215 5.33 19.54 -12.21
CA GLU A 215 4.26 20.52 -12.47
C GLU A 215 3.51 20.19 -13.77
N ASP A 216 4.20 19.73 -14.83
CA ASP A 216 3.53 19.27 -16.07
C ASP A 216 2.66 18.03 -15.81
N ALA A 217 3.08 17.13 -14.93
CA ALA A 217 2.25 16.00 -14.52
C ALA A 217 0.99 16.47 -13.81
N LEU A 218 1.09 17.41 -12.87
CA LEU A 218 -0.06 17.96 -12.13
C LEU A 218 -1.02 18.74 -13.04
N ASP A 219 -0.50 19.54 -13.97
CA ASP A 219 -1.32 20.26 -14.95
C ASP A 219 -2.00 19.31 -15.93
N THR A 220 -1.34 18.23 -16.33
CA THR A 220 -1.93 17.17 -17.17
C THR A 220 -3.08 16.46 -16.46
N ILE A 221 -2.94 16.16 -15.17
CA ILE A 221 -3.98 15.59 -14.33
C ILE A 221 -5.16 16.58 -14.21
N LYS A 222 -4.88 17.84 -13.89
CA LYS A 222 -5.89 18.91 -13.83
C LYS A 222 -6.73 18.94 -15.11
N LYS A 223 -6.08 18.93 -16.27
CA LYS A 223 -6.77 18.92 -17.56
C LYS A 223 -7.65 17.68 -17.74
N ALA A 224 -7.20 16.52 -17.32
CA ALA A 224 -7.97 15.28 -17.39
C ALA A 224 -9.20 15.31 -16.47
N VAL A 225 -9.06 15.83 -15.24
CA VAL A 225 -10.16 16.02 -14.28
C VAL A 225 -11.21 16.96 -14.81
N GLU A 226 -10.80 18.12 -15.34
CA GLU A 226 -11.71 19.11 -15.93
C GLU A 226 -12.42 18.58 -17.18
N ASN A 227 -11.73 17.83 -18.04
CA ASN A 227 -12.34 17.18 -19.21
C ASN A 227 -13.34 16.08 -18.82
N ALA A 228 -13.17 15.44 -17.67
CA ALA A 228 -14.12 14.49 -17.11
C ALA A 228 -15.35 15.17 -16.48
N GLY A 229 -15.36 16.50 -16.40
CA GLY A 229 -16.47 17.28 -15.84
C GLY A 229 -16.42 17.43 -14.32
N TYR A 230 -15.26 17.22 -13.69
CA TYR A 230 -15.07 17.35 -12.26
C TYR A 230 -14.28 18.59 -11.87
N SER A 231 -14.50 19.08 -10.65
CA SER A 231 -13.78 20.23 -10.08
C SER A 231 -12.48 19.78 -9.46
N PHE A 232 -11.35 20.23 -10.02
CA PHE A 232 -10.02 20.02 -9.45
C PHE A 232 -9.83 20.90 -8.21
N GLY A 233 -9.48 20.28 -7.07
CA GLY A 233 -9.34 20.93 -5.77
C GLY A 233 -10.60 20.93 -4.91
N ASP A 234 -11.74 20.51 -5.45
CA ASP A 234 -13.00 20.40 -4.69
C ASP A 234 -13.51 18.95 -4.67
N GLN A 235 -13.85 18.40 -5.84
CA GLN A 235 -14.33 17.01 -5.95
C GLN A 235 -13.18 16.02 -6.01
N ILE A 236 -12.10 16.40 -6.68
CA ILE A 236 -10.88 15.61 -6.85
C ILE A 236 -9.71 16.37 -6.26
N MET A 237 -9.04 15.74 -5.30
CA MET A 237 -7.76 16.16 -4.75
C MET A 237 -6.64 15.28 -5.32
N VAL A 238 -5.39 15.67 -5.08
CA VAL A 238 -4.19 14.94 -5.52
C VAL A 238 -3.45 14.41 -4.31
N ALA A 239 -2.88 13.21 -4.44
CA ALA A 239 -1.87 12.69 -3.55
C ALA A 239 -0.59 12.43 -4.34
N LEU A 240 0.55 12.60 -3.69
CA LEU A 240 1.87 12.31 -4.23
C LEU A 240 2.53 11.19 -3.43
N ASP A 241 3.25 10.33 -4.11
CA ASP A 241 4.31 9.51 -3.52
C ASP A 241 5.63 9.98 -4.11
N CYS A 242 6.45 10.60 -3.28
CA CYS A 242 7.73 11.14 -3.72
C CYS A 242 8.82 10.06 -3.76
N ALA A 243 8.72 9.01 -2.96
CA ALA A 243 9.77 8.01 -2.75
C ALA A 243 11.17 8.66 -2.63
N ALA A 244 11.27 9.66 -1.74
CA ALA A 244 12.41 10.60 -1.75
C ALA A 244 13.74 9.94 -1.38
N ALA A 245 13.72 8.78 -0.71
CA ALA A 245 14.91 7.96 -0.46
C ALA A 245 15.61 7.54 -1.77
N GLU A 246 14.86 7.35 -2.85
CA GLU A 246 15.40 6.95 -4.15
C GLU A 246 16.37 7.97 -4.76
N PHE A 247 16.24 9.26 -4.44
CA PHE A 247 17.11 10.33 -4.92
C PHE A 247 17.82 11.10 -3.79
N PHE A 248 17.86 10.52 -2.58
CA PHE A 248 18.63 11.09 -1.48
C PHE A 248 20.07 10.55 -1.52
N VAL A 249 21.03 11.46 -1.79
CA VAL A 249 22.44 11.12 -1.96
C VAL A 249 23.30 12.14 -1.20
N ASP A 250 24.23 11.66 -0.38
CA ASP A 250 25.17 12.50 0.38
C ASP A 250 24.47 13.63 1.20
N GLY A 251 23.31 13.30 1.80
CA GLY A 251 22.55 14.23 2.63
C GLY A 251 21.78 15.30 1.85
N LYS A 252 21.52 15.07 0.57
CA LYS A 252 20.77 15.97 -0.32
C LYS A 252 19.83 15.21 -1.23
N TYR A 253 18.78 15.87 -1.64
CA TYR A 253 17.80 15.38 -2.61
C TYR A 253 18.26 15.77 -4.02
N ASP A 254 18.84 14.81 -4.75
CA ASP A 254 19.39 15.01 -6.08
C ASP A 254 18.42 14.59 -7.18
N TYR A 255 17.63 15.53 -7.65
CA TYR A 255 16.65 15.31 -8.72
C TYR A 255 17.28 14.95 -10.07
N LYS A 256 18.60 15.24 -10.25
CA LYS A 256 19.31 14.90 -11.49
C LYS A 256 19.32 13.40 -11.76
N LYS A 257 19.15 12.57 -10.74
CA LYS A 257 19.04 11.11 -10.91
C LYS A 257 17.95 10.72 -11.91
N PHE A 258 16.83 11.44 -11.90
CA PHE A 258 15.69 11.17 -12.78
C PHE A 258 15.50 12.26 -13.84
N GLU A 259 15.75 13.51 -13.53
CA GLU A 259 15.48 14.68 -14.38
C GLU A 259 16.71 15.11 -15.21
N GLY A 260 17.84 14.41 -15.08
CA GLY A 260 19.06 14.71 -15.83
C GLY A 260 19.60 16.12 -15.53
N ASP A 261 20.08 16.82 -16.56
CA ASP A 261 20.70 18.14 -16.39
C ASP A 261 19.74 19.23 -15.89
N THR A 262 18.43 19.04 -16.03
CA THR A 262 17.41 19.99 -15.55
C THR A 262 17.11 19.84 -14.07
N GLY A 263 17.45 18.69 -13.48
CA GLY A 263 17.21 18.39 -12.07
C GLY A 263 17.97 19.32 -11.13
N VAL A 264 17.33 19.68 -10.01
CA VAL A 264 17.89 20.53 -8.97
C VAL A 264 18.34 19.67 -7.78
N ILE A 265 19.44 20.06 -7.13
CA ILE A 265 19.88 19.45 -5.88
C ILE A 265 19.36 20.30 -4.72
N ARG A 266 18.65 19.69 -3.77
CA ARG A 266 18.05 20.37 -2.62
C ARG A 266 18.60 19.83 -1.30
N THR A 267 18.79 20.70 -0.33
CA THR A 267 18.96 20.33 1.08
C THR A 267 17.62 19.86 1.65
N SER A 268 17.60 19.22 2.83
CA SER A 268 16.36 18.80 3.50
C SER A 268 15.35 19.95 3.66
N LYS A 269 15.84 21.13 4.02
CA LYS A 269 14.97 22.31 4.16
C LYS A 269 14.39 22.76 2.82
N GLU A 270 15.22 22.83 1.77
CA GLU A 270 14.77 23.22 0.43
C GLU A 270 13.80 22.20 -0.17
N GLN A 271 13.97 20.91 0.14
CA GLN A 271 13.04 19.86 -0.23
C GLN A 271 11.67 20.08 0.42
N ALA A 272 11.63 20.29 1.73
CA ALA A 272 10.40 20.59 2.45
C ALA A 272 9.75 21.90 1.99
N ASP A 273 10.53 22.91 1.66
CA ASP A 273 10.06 24.19 1.10
C ASP A 273 9.43 24.00 -0.29
N TYR A 274 10.01 23.15 -1.13
CA TYR A 274 9.47 22.79 -2.44
C TYR A 274 8.14 22.03 -2.33
N LEU A 275 8.05 21.03 -1.44
CA LEU A 275 6.81 20.32 -1.20
C LEU A 275 5.69 21.25 -0.68
N ALA A 276 6.05 22.19 0.21
CA ALA A 276 5.11 23.21 0.67
C ALA A 276 4.63 24.11 -0.47
N HIS A 277 5.54 24.52 -1.37
CA HIS A 277 5.20 25.31 -2.55
C HIS A 277 4.24 24.56 -3.48
N LEU A 278 4.46 23.27 -3.73
CA LEU A 278 3.54 22.45 -4.53
C LEU A 278 2.14 22.38 -3.86
N ALA A 279 2.09 22.17 -2.55
CA ALA A 279 0.82 22.08 -1.81
C ALA A 279 0.09 23.46 -1.71
N GLU A 280 0.76 24.57 -1.94
CA GLU A 280 0.14 25.90 -2.03
C GLU A 280 -0.46 26.16 -3.41
N ASN A 281 0.12 25.61 -4.46
CA ASN A 281 -0.29 25.88 -5.85
C ASN A 281 -1.21 24.82 -6.46
N TYR A 282 -1.21 23.59 -5.89
CA TYR A 282 -2.03 22.49 -6.33
C TYR A 282 -2.84 21.91 -5.18
N PRO A 283 -4.00 21.28 -5.44
CA PRO A 283 -4.86 20.72 -4.41
C PRO A 283 -4.31 19.38 -3.86
N ILE A 284 -3.07 19.41 -3.36
CA ILE A 284 -2.41 18.25 -2.79
C ILE A 284 -2.90 18.07 -1.35
N ILE A 285 -3.57 16.94 -1.09
CA ILE A 285 -4.12 16.60 0.22
C ILE A 285 -3.23 15.61 0.98
N SER A 286 -2.37 14.87 0.28
CA SER A 286 -1.50 13.85 0.86
C SER A 286 -0.15 13.79 0.15
N ILE A 287 0.93 13.66 0.91
CA ILE A 287 2.29 13.43 0.42
C ILE A 287 2.87 12.24 1.19
N GLU A 288 3.25 11.20 0.44
CA GLU A 288 3.93 10.02 0.94
C GLU A 288 5.43 10.15 0.70
N ASP A 289 6.24 9.78 1.68
CA ASP A 289 7.70 9.76 1.66
C ASP A 289 8.33 10.98 0.97
N GLY A 290 7.88 12.17 1.42
CA GLY A 290 8.42 13.44 0.92
C GLY A 290 9.86 13.71 1.32
N MET A 291 10.39 12.95 2.29
CA MET A 291 11.74 12.98 2.81
C MET A 291 12.31 11.56 2.89
N ASP A 292 13.63 11.43 2.96
CA ASP A 292 14.34 10.16 3.17
C ASP A 292 13.96 9.52 4.53
N GLU A 293 13.93 8.19 4.59
CA GLU A 293 13.54 7.41 5.78
C GLU A 293 14.44 7.59 7.00
N ASN A 294 15.62 8.17 6.80
CA ASN A 294 16.58 8.49 7.86
C ASN A 294 16.71 10.00 8.14
N ASP A 295 16.10 10.87 7.32
CA ASP A 295 16.11 12.33 7.49
C ASP A 295 15.00 12.80 8.46
N TRP A 296 15.07 12.35 9.72
CA TRP A 296 14.08 12.65 10.75
C TRP A 296 13.92 14.16 11.03
N GLU A 297 15.01 14.94 10.93
CA GLU A 297 14.95 16.40 11.10
C GLU A 297 14.23 17.06 9.92
N GLY A 298 14.47 16.60 8.70
CA GLY A 298 13.74 17.04 7.51
C GLY A 298 12.25 16.72 7.59
N TRP A 299 11.90 15.50 8.01
CA TRP A 299 10.52 15.10 8.25
C TRP A 299 9.83 15.97 9.30
N LYS A 300 10.51 16.22 10.42
CA LYS A 300 9.98 17.09 11.49
C LYS A 300 9.72 18.51 10.97
N TYR A 301 10.68 19.06 10.23
CA TYR A 301 10.53 20.40 9.63
C TYR A 301 9.35 20.44 8.64
N LEU A 302 9.21 19.43 7.79
CA LEU A 302 8.08 19.30 6.85
C LEU A 302 6.75 19.23 7.60
N THR A 303 6.68 18.40 8.65
CA THR A 303 5.46 18.21 9.47
C THR A 303 5.03 19.53 10.13
N GLN A 304 5.96 20.26 10.73
CA GLN A 304 5.68 21.57 11.31
C GLN A 304 5.18 22.59 10.28
N LYS A 305 5.71 22.49 9.05
CA LYS A 305 5.42 23.47 7.99
C LYS A 305 4.04 23.25 7.36
N ILE A 306 3.68 22.02 7.01
CA ILE A 306 2.44 21.73 6.26
C ILE A 306 1.56 20.64 6.86
N GLY A 307 1.97 19.94 7.90
CA GLY A 307 1.22 18.82 8.47
C GLY A 307 -0.17 19.19 9.02
N HIS A 308 -0.44 20.48 9.24
CA HIS A 308 -1.76 20.97 9.66
C HIS A 308 -2.77 21.09 8.49
N LYS A 309 -2.33 20.99 7.24
CA LYS A 309 -3.16 21.13 6.02
C LYS A 309 -2.94 20.02 4.99
N VAL A 310 -1.91 19.20 5.16
CA VAL A 310 -1.54 18.10 4.26
C VAL A 310 -1.29 16.85 5.08
N GLN A 311 -1.87 15.73 4.66
CA GLN A 311 -1.53 14.43 5.23
C GLN A 311 -0.10 14.06 4.80
N LEU A 312 0.75 13.75 5.75
CA LEU A 312 2.12 13.33 5.54
C LEU A 312 2.24 11.85 5.91
N VAL A 313 2.40 11.00 4.91
CA VAL A 313 2.39 9.55 5.05
C VAL A 313 3.81 9.01 5.10
N GLY A 314 4.16 8.30 6.17
CA GLY A 314 5.40 7.54 6.23
C GLY A 314 5.19 6.11 5.71
N ASP A 315 5.84 5.76 4.59
CA ASP A 315 5.99 4.40 4.07
C ASP A 315 7.33 3.83 4.53
N ASP A 316 8.43 4.14 3.87
CA ASP A 316 9.76 3.68 4.26
C ASP A 316 10.19 4.25 5.63
N LEU A 317 9.67 5.41 6.01
CA LEU A 317 9.86 5.98 7.34
C LEU A 317 9.41 5.02 8.46
N PHE A 318 8.27 4.35 8.31
CA PHE A 318 7.64 3.53 9.36
C PHE A 318 7.64 2.04 9.07
N VAL A 319 7.66 1.62 7.81
CA VAL A 319 7.65 0.22 7.33
C VAL A 319 6.63 -0.68 8.05
N THR A 320 5.44 -0.14 8.36
CA THR A 320 4.39 -0.84 9.14
C THR A 320 4.87 -1.33 10.53
N ASN A 321 5.96 -0.77 11.05
CA ASN A 321 6.61 -1.20 12.29
C ASN A 321 6.24 -0.29 13.46
N VAL A 322 5.75 -0.90 14.57
CA VAL A 322 5.29 -0.16 15.76
C VAL A 322 6.41 0.60 16.47
N GLU A 323 7.66 0.13 16.45
CA GLU A 323 8.79 0.82 17.09
C GLU A 323 9.14 2.11 16.35
N ARG A 324 9.19 2.04 15.00
CA ARG A 324 9.44 3.22 14.16
C ARG A 324 8.28 4.20 14.22
N LEU A 325 7.02 3.70 14.22
CA LEU A 325 5.83 4.53 14.38
C LEU A 325 5.81 5.22 15.75
N SER A 326 6.13 4.51 16.85
CA SER A 326 6.24 5.09 18.20
C SER A 326 7.23 6.26 18.21
N ARG A 327 8.40 6.09 17.59
CA ARG A 327 9.38 7.17 17.44
C ARG A 327 8.80 8.38 16.70
N GLY A 328 8.06 8.15 15.61
CA GLY A 328 7.43 9.23 14.85
C GLY A 328 6.41 10.00 15.67
N ILE A 329 5.58 9.28 16.44
CA ILE A 329 4.58 9.86 17.34
C ILE A 329 5.26 10.70 18.44
N GLU A 330 6.31 10.17 19.08
CA GLU A 330 7.05 10.86 20.14
C GLU A 330 7.76 12.13 19.65
N GLN A 331 8.12 12.19 18.37
CA GLN A 331 8.85 13.31 17.76
C GLN A 331 7.96 14.28 16.98
N ASP A 332 6.62 14.09 16.98
CA ASP A 332 5.67 14.83 16.17
C ASP A 332 6.05 14.85 14.68
N THR A 333 6.38 13.67 14.13
CA THR A 333 6.89 13.47 12.77
C THR A 333 5.88 12.71 11.92
N ALA A 334 5.50 13.25 10.76
CA ALA A 334 4.38 12.78 9.92
C ALA A 334 3.03 12.88 10.66
N ASN A 335 1.93 12.42 10.05
CA ASN A 335 0.59 12.36 10.66
C ASN A 335 -0.25 11.21 10.11
N SER A 336 0.38 10.34 9.30
CA SER A 336 -0.21 9.15 8.70
C SER A 336 0.84 8.06 8.49
N ILE A 337 0.41 6.81 8.45
CA ILE A 337 1.25 5.65 8.14
C ILE A 337 0.70 4.91 6.94
N LEU A 338 1.59 4.48 6.04
CA LEU A 338 1.25 3.49 5.02
C LEU A 338 1.32 2.08 5.62
N ILE A 339 0.36 1.24 5.31
CA ILE A 339 0.24 -0.12 5.85
C ILE A 339 0.45 -1.12 4.72
N LYS A 340 1.59 -1.78 4.72
CA LYS A 340 1.95 -2.86 3.81
C LYS A 340 2.15 -4.15 4.62
N VAL A 341 1.22 -5.08 4.51
CA VAL A 341 1.21 -6.31 5.33
C VAL A 341 2.51 -7.12 5.27
N ASN A 342 3.20 -7.09 4.13
CA ASN A 342 4.45 -7.83 3.96
C ASN A 342 5.70 -7.11 4.50
N GLN A 343 5.62 -5.81 4.80
CA GLN A 343 6.74 -5.08 5.44
C GLN A 343 6.97 -5.54 6.88
N ILE A 344 5.93 -6.05 7.53
CA ILE A 344 5.99 -6.54 8.91
C ILE A 344 5.79 -8.07 9.01
N GLY A 345 4.93 -8.66 8.17
CA GLY A 345 4.88 -10.10 7.93
C GLY A 345 3.87 -10.90 8.72
N THR A 346 3.01 -10.29 9.56
CA THR A 346 1.85 -10.93 10.19
C THR A 346 0.63 -10.02 10.23
N LEU A 347 -0.55 -10.61 10.30
CA LEU A 347 -1.81 -9.88 10.47
C LEU A 347 -1.86 -9.20 11.84
N THR A 348 -1.41 -9.88 12.90
CA THR A 348 -1.41 -9.35 14.28
C THR A 348 -0.57 -8.08 14.39
N GLU A 349 0.67 -8.09 13.86
CA GLU A 349 1.53 -6.91 13.88
C GLU A 349 0.96 -5.77 13.00
N THR A 350 0.36 -6.11 11.85
CA THR A 350 -0.34 -5.14 10.98
C THR A 350 -1.47 -4.43 11.74
N ILE A 351 -2.32 -5.19 12.44
CA ILE A 351 -3.41 -4.64 13.26
C ILE A 351 -2.85 -3.76 14.38
N ALA A 352 -1.75 -4.17 15.02
CA ALA A 352 -1.11 -3.39 16.08
C ALA A 352 -0.61 -2.03 15.55
N ALA A 353 -0.01 -1.98 14.37
CA ALA A 353 0.45 -0.73 13.75
C ALA A 353 -0.72 0.23 13.44
N VAL A 354 -1.82 -0.29 12.85
CA VAL A 354 -3.02 0.52 12.58
C VAL A 354 -3.63 1.06 13.88
N ASN A 355 -3.77 0.22 14.91
CA ASN A 355 -4.33 0.62 16.19
C ASN A 355 -3.46 1.68 16.88
N MET A 356 -2.13 1.53 16.85
CA MET A 356 -1.21 2.51 17.41
C MET A 356 -1.36 3.86 16.70
N ALA A 357 -1.39 3.87 15.37
CA ALA A 357 -1.60 5.08 14.56
C ALA A 357 -2.92 5.78 14.95
N HIS A 358 -4.02 5.06 14.94
CA HIS A 358 -5.34 5.61 15.24
C HIS A 358 -5.45 6.16 16.67
N ASN A 359 -4.87 5.45 17.64
CA ASN A 359 -4.86 5.90 19.06
C ASN A 359 -4.02 7.17 19.26
N ALA A 360 -3.00 7.38 18.44
CA ALA A 360 -2.17 8.58 18.45
C ALA A 360 -2.76 9.74 17.61
N GLY A 361 -3.92 9.54 16.98
CA GLY A 361 -4.54 10.55 16.12
C GLY A 361 -4.04 10.55 14.68
N TYR A 362 -3.09 9.68 14.32
CA TYR A 362 -2.64 9.48 12.94
C TYR A 362 -3.73 8.81 12.11
N THR A 363 -3.68 9.02 10.80
CA THR A 363 -4.45 8.22 9.83
C THR A 363 -3.63 7.01 9.37
N SER A 364 -4.29 6.07 8.69
CA SER A 364 -3.63 4.94 8.05
C SER A 364 -4.12 4.77 6.62
N VAL A 365 -3.22 4.41 5.72
CA VAL A 365 -3.52 4.10 4.32
C VAL A 365 -3.19 2.64 4.08
N MET A 366 -4.19 1.80 3.82
CA MET A 366 -3.95 0.41 3.43
C MET A 366 -3.36 0.37 2.03
N SER A 367 -2.26 -0.36 1.82
CA SER A 367 -1.50 -0.29 0.58
C SER A 367 -1.18 -1.66 -0.02
N HIS A 368 -1.15 -1.68 -1.35
CA HIS A 368 -0.59 -2.75 -2.17
C HIS A 368 0.94 -2.69 -2.20
N ARG A 369 1.54 -3.57 -3.01
CA ARG A 369 2.94 -3.48 -3.45
C ARG A 369 2.99 -3.41 -4.98
N SER A 370 4.17 -3.08 -5.54
CA SER A 370 4.37 -3.04 -7.00
C SER A 370 4.19 -4.42 -7.64
N GLY A 371 4.63 -5.49 -7.00
CA GLY A 371 4.33 -6.88 -7.39
C GLY A 371 3.12 -7.42 -6.64
N GLU A 372 1.97 -7.44 -7.28
CA GLU A 372 0.71 -7.91 -6.72
C GLU A 372 0.26 -9.21 -7.36
N THR A 373 -0.75 -9.82 -6.74
CA THR A 373 -1.51 -10.95 -7.29
C THR A 373 -2.98 -10.56 -7.38
N GLU A 374 -3.84 -11.49 -7.74
CA GLU A 374 -5.31 -11.32 -7.70
C GLU A 374 -5.88 -11.41 -6.28
N ASP A 375 -5.05 -11.67 -5.28
CA ASP A 375 -5.46 -11.65 -3.87
C ASP A 375 -5.94 -10.24 -3.47
N TYR A 376 -7.10 -10.16 -2.86
CA TYR A 376 -7.77 -8.92 -2.49
C TYR A 376 -7.84 -8.68 -0.98
N THR A 377 -7.06 -9.40 -0.19
CA THR A 377 -7.08 -9.33 1.29
C THR A 377 -6.99 -7.90 1.80
N ILE A 378 -6.14 -7.04 1.19
CA ILE A 378 -5.98 -5.66 1.64
C ILE A 378 -7.26 -4.81 1.50
N ALA A 379 -8.16 -5.17 0.58
CA ALA A 379 -9.47 -4.51 0.49
C ALA A 379 -10.34 -4.83 1.71
N ASP A 380 -10.38 -6.10 2.11
CA ASP A 380 -11.07 -6.51 3.34
C ASP A 380 -10.43 -5.87 4.57
N LEU A 381 -9.09 -5.82 4.66
CA LEU A 381 -8.36 -5.19 5.78
C LEU A 381 -8.62 -3.68 5.87
N ALA A 382 -8.69 -2.98 4.74
CA ALA A 382 -8.99 -1.54 4.73
C ALA A 382 -10.35 -1.24 5.39
N VAL A 383 -11.36 -2.08 5.14
CA VAL A 383 -12.68 -1.95 5.75
C VAL A 383 -12.69 -2.49 7.18
N ALA A 384 -12.06 -3.64 7.42
CA ALA A 384 -11.99 -4.26 8.75
C ALA A 384 -11.41 -3.31 9.80
N LEU A 385 -10.35 -2.61 9.44
CA LEU A 385 -9.60 -1.72 10.34
C LEU A 385 -10.05 -0.25 10.23
N ASN A 386 -11.11 0.03 9.45
CA ASN A 386 -11.60 1.40 9.21
C ASN A 386 -10.48 2.37 8.85
N CYS A 387 -9.56 1.96 7.98
CA CYS A 387 -8.42 2.79 7.57
C CYS A 387 -8.86 4.10 6.90
N GLY A 388 -10.02 4.09 6.25
CA GLY A 388 -10.59 5.24 5.56
C GLY A 388 -9.92 5.59 4.23
N GLN A 389 -8.78 4.97 3.91
CA GLN A 389 -8.01 5.21 2.69
C GLN A 389 -7.37 3.91 2.20
N ILE A 390 -7.25 3.75 0.87
CA ILE A 390 -6.55 2.63 0.23
C ILE A 390 -5.72 3.11 -0.96
N LYS A 391 -4.45 2.70 -1.01
CA LYS A 391 -3.53 2.89 -2.13
C LYS A 391 -3.32 1.54 -2.81
N THR A 392 -3.96 1.32 -3.97
CA THR A 392 -3.91 0.03 -4.65
C THR A 392 -3.83 0.14 -6.18
N GLY A 393 -3.07 1.14 -6.65
CA GLY A 393 -2.80 1.37 -8.06
C GLY A 393 -3.92 2.10 -8.79
N SER A 394 -3.87 2.05 -10.11
CA SER A 394 -4.78 2.74 -11.01
C SER A 394 -6.08 1.98 -11.28
N ALA A 395 -6.95 2.59 -12.09
CA ALA A 395 -8.18 1.97 -12.60
C ALA A 395 -7.90 1.04 -13.80
N SER A 396 -6.80 0.32 -13.79
CA SER A 396 -6.40 -0.65 -14.81
C SER A 396 -5.52 -1.77 -14.22
N ARG A 397 -5.34 -2.86 -14.94
CA ARG A 397 -4.70 -4.13 -14.55
C ARG A 397 -5.52 -4.93 -13.52
N SER A 398 -5.70 -6.23 -13.79
CA SER A 398 -6.59 -7.10 -12.99
C SER A 398 -6.13 -7.28 -11.54
N ASP A 399 -4.82 -7.26 -11.31
CA ASP A 399 -4.20 -7.31 -9.98
C ASP A 399 -4.58 -6.10 -9.09
N ARG A 400 -4.80 -4.93 -9.68
CA ARG A 400 -5.30 -3.72 -8.99
C ARG A 400 -6.82 -3.74 -8.88
N MET A 401 -7.50 -4.02 -10.00
CA MET A 401 -8.96 -4.06 -10.05
C MET A 401 -9.56 -5.13 -9.14
N ALA A 402 -8.85 -6.22 -8.84
CA ALA A 402 -9.28 -7.23 -7.88
C ALA A 402 -9.66 -6.63 -6.51
N LYS A 403 -8.85 -5.68 -6.00
CA LYS A 403 -9.08 -4.98 -4.73
C LYS A 403 -10.26 -4.03 -4.82
N TYR A 404 -10.34 -3.22 -5.89
CA TYR A 404 -11.47 -2.31 -6.12
C TYR A 404 -12.78 -3.07 -6.29
N ASN A 405 -12.77 -4.17 -7.05
CA ASN A 405 -13.94 -5.02 -7.22
C ASN A 405 -14.40 -5.66 -5.90
N GLN A 406 -13.46 -6.00 -5.02
CA GLN A 406 -13.79 -6.50 -3.68
C GLN A 406 -14.45 -5.42 -2.83
N LEU A 407 -13.97 -4.18 -2.87
CA LEU A 407 -14.59 -3.05 -2.15
C LEU A 407 -16.00 -2.75 -2.66
N LEU A 408 -16.27 -2.90 -3.97
CA LEU A 408 -17.63 -2.80 -4.52
C LEU A 408 -18.55 -3.89 -3.97
N ARG A 409 -18.06 -5.15 -3.84
CA ARG A 409 -18.83 -6.24 -3.23
C ARG A 409 -19.10 -5.98 -1.74
N ILE A 410 -18.11 -5.43 -1.01
CA ILE A 410 -18.27 -5.06 0.40
C ILE A 410 -19.30 -3.93 0.54
N GLU A 411 -19.25 -2.91 -0.34
CA GLU A 411 -20.26 -1.83 -0.34
C GLU A 411 -21.67 -2.39 -0.54
N GLU A 412 -21.85 -3.32 -1.48
CA GLU A 412 -23.14 -3.99 -1.71
C GLU A 412 -23.59 -4.79 -0.48
N GLN A 413 -22.70 -5.53 0.17
CA GLN A 413 -23.02 -6.30 1.39
C GLN A 413 -23.36 -5.42 2.60
N LEU A 414 -22.80 -4.24 2.69
CA LEU A 414 -23.06 -3.27 3.77
C LEU A 414 -24.35 -2.48 3.52
N GLU A 415 -24.82 -2.36 2.29
CA GLU A 415 -26.06 -1.66 1.94
C GLU A 415 -26.12 -0.25 2.58
N ALA A 416 -27.21 0.05 3.28
CA ALA A 416 -27.46 1.37 3.88
C ALA A 416 -26.52 1.73 5.05
N VAL A 417 -25.76 0.77 5.57
CA VAL A 417 -24.78 1.03 6.66
C VAL A 417 -23.37 1.29 6.14
N ALA A 418 -23.15 1.18 4.82
CA ALA A 418 -21.88 1.53 4.21
C ALA A 418 -21.60 3.04 4.44
N TYR A 419 -20.42 3.32 4.97
CA TYR A 419 -19.97 4.68 5.21
C TYR A 419 -18.77 5.01 4.33
N PHE A 420 -18.93 6.00 3.46
CA PHE A 420 -17.83 6.56 2.65
C PHE A 420 -17.42 7.92 3.25
N PRO A 421 -16.22 8.04 3.84
CA PRO A 421 -15.84 9.22 4.61
C PRO A 421 -15.52 10.45 3.75
N GLY A 422 -15.15 10.24 2.47
CA GLY A 422 -14.69 11.32 1.60
C GLY A 422 -13.55 12.11 2.25
N LYS A 423 -13.61 13.44 2.18
CA LYS A 423 -12.57 14.31 2.76
C LYS A 423 -12.38 14.13 4.28
N LYS A 424 -13.36 13.57 5.00
CA LYS A 424 -13.24 13.31 6.45
C LYS A 424 -12.27 12.16 6.79
N ALA A 425 -11.82 11.38 5.79
CA ALA A 425 -10.78 10.38 5.98
C ALA A 425 -9.43 11.01 6.38
N PHE A 426 -9.25 12.29 6.06
CA PHE A 426 -8.04 13.07 6.36
C PHE A 426 -8.28 13.89 7.63
N LYS A 427 -7.44 13.72 8.62
CA LYS A 427 -7.52 14.44 9.90
C LYS A 427 -6.66 15.73 9.87
N ILE A 428 -6.86 16.57 8.84
CA ILE A 428 -6.13 17.81 8.56
C ILE A 428 -7.06 19.01 8.48
#